data_73f857c7a688f7c4332f0a789223ebfb
#
_entry.id   73f857c7a688f7c4332f0a789223ebfb
#
_cell.length_a   1.000
_cell.length_b   1.000
_cell.length_c   1.000
_cell.angle_alpha   90.00
_cell.angle_beta   90.00
_cell.angle_gamma   90.00
#
_symmetry.space_group_name_H-M   'P 1'
#
loop_
_entity.id
_entity.type
_entity.pdbx_description
1 polymer ?
#
loop_
_entity_poly.entity_id
_entity_poly.type
_entity_poly.pdbx_seq_one_letter_code
_entity_poly.pdbx_strand_id
1 'polypeptide(L)'
;MRSVRVADAHSDLSTQAKEGSPVKKLVSLLLILTLTLSCVSALAASKSAKYSMSTENVTVLQDVPDREIAYNKDDLTVNPVIPGESPTTGQPVAESDRYMPMLVQVANELPKSKFKYNGTNTISAGVYSRAPWGGQYADIVYEGVLYRTGETRMTFLFSDSFAEGQPVSVGPIRSARYGHALLREEWQGGLVFGGGPRAQNNNITSFLKELGALDKKAAMDLVHTNDYNDYSSRVDGLQRPNNLNADVVGLRNTIPETTVATPHPFLFTDESPYTDGYETAYAINLDWGSPNWISHFYYDENENLYLRYSGIVPYATYADAEAAASNSTIKNIEDREMEQMSFSNVIIQRVPYEFANGSYDMPQMQSAFTDGTVAKGNADIFIGGRYIPGYWVRESVSSPTVYFDDKGNEIQLTRGKTFIADFPPEALLTYGMNSAN
;
A
#
# COMPACT_ATOMS: atom_id res chain seq x y z
N MET A 1 -69.45 31.62 -32.95
CA MET A 1 -70.38 32.38 -32.10
C MET A 1 -69.82 32.52 -30.70
N ARG A 2 -69.62 33.77 -30.25
CA ARG A 2 -69.45 34.26 -28.86
C ARG A 2 -68.46 33.52 -27.97
N SER A 3 -67.28 34.03 -27.71
CA SER A 3 -66.84 35.15 -26.81
C SER A 3 -67.52 35.19 -25.47
N VAL A 4 -66.75 35.01 -24.37
CA VAL A 4 -66.76 35.89 -23.20
C VAL A 4 -65.39 35.77 -22.47
N ARG A 5 -64.81 36.93 -22.19
CA ARG A 5 -63.69 37.20 -21.25
C ARG A 5 -64.21 37.30 -19.82
N VAL A 6 -63.32 37.14 -18.84
CA VAL A 6 -63.13 37.93 -17.60
C VAL A 6 -61.99 37.25 -16.85
N ALA A 7 -60.90 37.82 -16.63
CA ALA A 7 -60.35 38.87 -15.78
C ALA A 7 -59.64 38.32 -14.52
N ASP A 8 -58.43 38.71 -14.43
CA ASP A 8 -57.42 38.89 -13.36
C ASP A 8 -57.78 38.59 -11.89
N ALA A 9 -56.84 37.91 -11.23
CA ALA A 9 -56.41 38.28 -9.88
C ALA A 9 -54.95 37.84 -9.63
N HIS A 10 -54.11 38.81 -9.38
CA HIS A 10 -52.76 38.68 -8.86
C HIS A 10 -52.76 38.04 -7.46
N SER A 11 -51.81 37.17 -7.16
CA SER A 11 -51.17 37.11 -5.85
C SER A 11 -49.72 36.66 -5.97
N ASP A 12 -48.83 37.62 -5.75
CA ASP A 12 -47.43 37.43 -5.46
C ASP A 12 -47.22 36.49 -4.27
N LEU A 13 -46.39 35.48 -4.45
CA LEU A 13 -45.72 34.80 -3.35
C LEU A 13 -44.22 34.67 -3.71
N SER A 14 -43.48 35.69 -3.25
CA SER A 14 -42.03 35.65 -3.18
C SER A 14 -41.53 34.58 -2.28
N THR A 15 -40.95 33.54 -2.81
CA THR A 15 -40.14 32.57 -2.05
C THR A 15 -38.74 33.15 -1.82
N GLN A 16 -38.53 33.68 -0.63
CA GLN A 16 -37.21 34.01 -0.13
C GLN A 16 -36.37 32.74 0.03
N ALA A 17 -35.37 32.60 -0.80
CA ALA A 17 -34.27 31.67 -0.55
C ALA A 17 -33.52 32.13 0.72
N LYS A 18 -33.53 31.33 1.76
CA LYS A 18 -32.70 31.55 2.95
C LYS A 18 -31.22 31.37 2.58
N GLU A 19 -30.52 32.46 2.41
CA GLU A 19 -29.07 32.50 2.36
C GLU A 19 -28.51 31.91 3.66
N GLY A 20 -27.71 30.85 3.53
CA GLY A 20 -27.00 30.26 4.65
C GLY A 20 -26.02 31.25 5.27
N SER A 21 -26.02 31.34 6.58
CA SER A 21 -25.22 32.23 7.39
C SER A 21 -23.75 32.27 6.95
N PRO A 22 -23.14 33.45 6.79
CA PRO A 22 -21.74 33.59 6.38
C PRO A 22 -20.74 32.90 7.33
N VAL A 23 -21.13 32.63 8.57
CA VAL A 23 -20.32 31.92 9.56
C VAL A 23 -20.10 30.44 9.18
N LYS A 24 -21.12 29.77 8.58
CA LYS A 24 -20.97 28.36 8.13
C LYS A 24 -20.04 28.21 6.93
N LYS A 25 -20.06 29.19 6.01
CA LYS A 25 -19.11 29.22 4.87
C LYS A 25 -17.68 29.50 5.32
N LEU A 26 -17.49 30.34 6.33
CA LEU A 26 -16.17 30.65 6.89
C LEU A 26 -15.57 29.47 7.65
N VAL A 27 -16.38 28.71 8.38
CA VAL A 27 -15.93 27.51 9.12
C VAL A 27 -15.57 26.38 8.16
N SER A 28 -16.33 26.16 7.10
CA SER A 28 -15.98 25.17 6.06
C SER A 28 -14.73 25.56 5.28
N LEU A 29 -14.53 26.85 5.00
CA LEU A 29 -13.31 27.32 4.33
C LEU A 29 -12.07 27.24 5.25
N LEU A 30 -12.23 27.47 6.56
CA LEU A 30 -11.15 27.29 7.52
C LEU A 30 -10.77 25.81 7.73
N LEU A 31 -11.76 24.89 7.74
CA LEU A 31 -11.47 23.45 7.83
C LEU A 31 -10.73 22.93 6.59
N ILE A 32 -11.12 23.37 5.40
CA ILE A 32 -10.42 23.01 4.15
C ILE A 32 -9.01 23.62 4.12
N LEU A 33 -8.83 24.83 4.62
CA LEU A 33 -7.51 25.48 4.67
C LEU A 33 -6.58 24.85 5.72
N THR A 34 -7.10 24.32 6.81
CA THR A 34 -6.28 23.60 7.83
C THR A 34 -5.90 22.21 7.36
N LEU A 35 -6.75 21.49 6.59
CA LEU A 35 -6.41 20.20 6.00
C LEU A 35 -5.39 20.32 4.85
N THR A 36 -5.39 21.42 4.09
CA THR A 36 -4.39 21.64 3.03
C THR A 36 -3.05 22.18 3.55
N LEU A 37 -3.02 22.85 4.73
CA LEU A 37 -1.77 23.32 5.33
C LEU A 37 -1.00 22.21 6.07
N SER A 38 -1.64 21.15 6.50
CA SER A 38 -0.97 20.03 7.17
C SER A 38 -0.17 19.14 6.21
N CYS A 39 -0.51 19.11 4.91
CA CYS A 39 0.22 18.31 3.93
C CYS A 39 1.51 18.97 3.39
N VAL A 40 1.67 20.30 3.52
CA VAL A 40 2.86 21.00 2.98
C VAL A 40 4.01 21.11 3.99
N SER A 41 3.75 20.83 5.26
CA SER A 41 4.76 21.00 6.32
C SER A 41 5.68 19.78 6.54
N ALA A 42 5.34 18.60 6.01
CA ALA A 42 6.11 17.38 6.27
C ALA A 42 7.49 17.36 5.59
N LEU A 43 7.63 17.95 4.40
CA LEU A 43 8.94 18.00 3.72
C LEU A 43 9.87 19.09 4.23
N ALA A 44 9.35 20.15 4.83
CA ALA A 44 10.15 21.25 5.36
C ALA A 44 10.75 20.95 6.74
N ALA A 45 10.17 20.04 7.51
CA ALA A 45 10.65 19.64 8.83
C ALA A 45 11.76 18.59 8.82
N SER A 46 11.93 17.83 7.70
CA SER A 46 12.89 16.73 7.64
C SER A 46 14.36 17.15 7.39
N LYS A 47 14.67 18.44 7.40
CA LYS A 47 16.01 18.94 7.05
C LYS A 47 17.12 18.64 8.05
N SER A 48 16.90 17.96 9.18
CA SER A 48 17.98 17.81 10.17
C SER A 48 18.12 16.48 10.90
N ALA A 49 17.19 15.56 10.86
CA ALA A 49 17.37 14.28 11.56
C ALA A 49 17.90 13.21 10.60
N LYS A 50 19.18 12.91 10.65
CA LYS A 50 19.73 11.67 10.12
C LYS A 50 19.30 10.55 11.05
N TYR A 51 18.18 9.91 10.75
CA TYR A 51 17.79 8.73 11.48
C TYR A 51 18.77 7.60 11.17
N SER A 52 19.29 6.96 12.19
CA SER A 52 20.03 5.70 12.09
C SER A 52 19.61 4.80 13.24
N MET A 53 19.69 3.49 13.05
CA MET A 53 19.50 2.58 14.17
C MET A 53 20.66 2.72 15.14
N SER A 54 20.36 2.79 16.45
CA SER A 54 21.36 2.71 17.49
C SER A 54 22.13 1.37 17.36
N THR A 55 23.42 1.38 17.63
CA THR A 55 24.20 0.14 17.73
C THR A 55 24.08 -0.52 19.12
N GLU A 56 23.44 0.16 20.05
CA GLU A 56 23.19 -0.35 21.41
C GLU A 56 21.76 -0.88 21.51
N ASN A 57 21.60 -2.02 22.18
CA ASN A 57 20.30 -2.65 22.43
C ASN A 57 19.50 -2.97 21.16
N VAL A 58 20.19 -3.51 20.16
CA VAL A 58 19.54 -4.01 18.93
C VAL A 58 19.06 -5.43 19.16
N THR A 59 17.78 -5.66 18.89
CA THR A 59 17.21 -7.02 18.85
C THR A 59 17.32 -7.57 17.43
N VAL A 60 17.78 -8.82 17.34
CA VAL A 60 17.98 -9.53 16.06
C VAL A 60 17.01 -10.70 15.99
N LEU A 61 16.20 -10.72 14.95
CA LEU A 61 15.24 -11.80 14.65
C LEU A 61 15.62 -12.45 13.32
N GLN A 62 16.28 -13.59 13.42
CA GLN A 62 16.64 -14.44 12.29
C GLN A 62 16.38 -15.88 12.69
N ASP A 63 15.87 -16.70 11.77
CA ASP A 63 15.54 -18.10 12.03
C ASP A 63 14.68 -18.27 13.29
N VAL A 64 13.73 -17.37 13.50
CA VAL A 64 12.83 -17.41 14.66
C VAL A 64 12.01 -18.69 14.59
N PRO A 65 12.06 -19.55 15.62
CA PRO A 65 11.24 -20.76 15.65
C PRO A 65 9.77 -20.45 15.44
N ASP A 66 9.05 -21.35 14.76
CA ASP A 66 7.61 -21.21 14.62
C ASP A 66 6.98 -21.08 16.01
N ARG A 67 6.23 -20.00 16.19
CA ARG A 67 5.43 -19.80 17.40
C ARG A 67 4.31 -20.81 17.42
N GLU A 68 3.94 -21.25 18.63
CA GLU A 68 2.76 -22.07 18.78
C GLU A 68 1.53 -21.26 18.37
N ILE A 69 0.93 -21.63 17.24
CA ILE A 69 -0.23 -20.95 16.70
C ILE A 69 -1.47 -21.66 17.24
N ALA A 70 -2.04 -21.09 18.27
CA ALA A 70 -3.32 -21.52 18.83
C ALA A 70 -4.45 -21.05 17.90
N TYR A 71 -4.59 -21.71 16.76
CA TYR A 71 -5.62 -21.43 15.79
C TYR A 71 -6.75 -22.46 15.91
N ASN A 72 -7.95 -21.97 16.14
CA ASN A 72 -9.18 -22.72 15.96
C ASN A 72 -9.98 -22.07 14.85
N LYS A 73 -10.38 -22.82 13.84
CA LYS A 73 -11.14 -22.32 12.69
C LYS A 73 -12.44 -21.61 13.11
N ASP A 74 -13.05 -22.06 14.20
CA ASP A 74 -14.30 -21.48 14.71
C ASP A 74 -14.09 -20.10 15.37
N ASP A 75 -12.83 -19.72 15.66
CA ASP A 75 -12.50 -18.44 16.28
C ASP A 75 -12.20 -17.34 15.27
N LEU A 76 -12.03 -17.66 13.96
CA LEU A 76 -11.85 -16.65 12.92
C LEU A 76 -13.20 -16.03 12.56
N THR A 77 -13.49 -14.92 13.17
CA THR A 77 -14.66 -14.10 12.81
C THR A 77 -14.22 -12.99 11.85
N VAL A 78 -14.99 -12.80 10.78
CA VAL A 78 -14.82 -11.62 9.94
C VAL A 78 -15.30 -10.40 10.71
N ASN A 79 -14.44 -9.39 10.85
CA ASN A 79 -14.79 -8.15 11.51
C ASN A 79 -15.95 -7.45 10.78
N PRO A 80 -16.88 -6.82 11.50
CA PRO A 80 -17.99 -6.12 10.87
C PRO A 80 -17.51 -4.90 10.11
N VAL A 81 -18.10 -4.65 8.95
CA VAL A 81 -17.92 -3.40 8.21
C VAL A 81 -18.60 -2.27 9.00
N ILE A 82 -17.86 -1.22 9.30
CA ILE A 82 -18.37 -0.03 9.98
C ILE A 82 -18.71 1.00 8.89
N PRO A 83 -19.97 1.42 8.75
CA PRO A 83 -20.36 2.40 7.74
C PRO A 83 -19.58 3.72 7.89
N GLY A 84 -19.07 4.22 6.78
CA GLY A 84 -18.26 5.46 6.77
C GLY A 84 -16.82 5.29 7.25
N GLU A 85 -16.36 4.05 7.50
CA GLU A 85 -14.99 3.74 7.88
C GLU A 85 -14.34 2.83 6.83
N SER A 86 -13.09 3.13 6.47
CA SER A 86 -12.31 2.30 5.56
C SER A 86 -11.94 0.96 6.21
N PRO A 87 -12.22 -0.18 5.56
CA PRO A 87 -11.84 -1.48 6.09
C PRO A 87 -10.32 -1.72 6.10
N THR A 88 -9.54 -0.91 5.38
CA THR A 88 -8.08 -1.06 5.22
C THR A 88 -7.27 -0.05 6.03
N THR A 89 -7.85 1.11 6.36
CA THR A 89 -7.14 2.17 7.10
C THR A 89 -7.86 2.61 8.37
N GLY A 90 -9.12 2.23 8.57
CA GLY A 90 -9.94 2.73 9.66
C GLY A 90 -10.26 4.23 9.58
N GLN A 91 -9.82 4.91 8.53
CA GLN A 91 -10.08 6.34 8.34
C GLN A 91 -11.49 6.57 7.82
N PRO A 92 -12.09 7.75 8.10
CA PRO A 92 -13.37 8.12 7.52
C PRO A 92 -13.31 8.11 5.99
N VAL A 93 -14.29 7.47 5.35
CA VAL A 93 -14.45 7.45 3.89
C VAL A 93 -15.87 7.85 3.52
N ALA A 94 -16.03 8.38 2.31
CA ALA A 94 -17.35 8.59 1.73
C ALA A 94 -18.03 7.23 1.48
N GLU A 95 -19.33 7.15 1.67
CA GLU A 95 -20.08 5.97 1.29
C GLU A 95 -19.90 5.72 -0.22
N SER A 96 -19.53 4.49 -0.56
CA SER A 96 -19.39 4.03 -1.93
C SER A 96 -20.41 2.94 -2.22
N ASP A 97 -21.08 3.06 -3.36
CA ASP A 97 -22.03 2.04 -3.82
C ASP A 97 -21.35 0.71 -4.14
N ARG A 98 -20.01 0.71 -4.23
CA ARG A 98 -19.26 -0.47 -4.63
C ARG A 98 -17.88 -0.52 -3.96
N TYR A 99 -17.67 -1.55 -3.14
CA TYR A 99 -16.32 -1.92 -2.70
C TYR A 99 -15.62 -2.73 -3.80
N MET A 100 -14.46 -2.25 -4.27
CA MET A 100 -13.64 -2.92 -5.28
C MET A 100 -12.19 -2.46 -5.13
N PRO A 101 -11.39 -3.15 -4.31
CA PRO A 101 -9.99 -2.80 -4.11
C PRO A 101 -9.16 -3.06 -5.36
N MET A 102 -8.14 -2.23 -5.57
CA MET A 102 -7.22 -2.33 -6.70
C MET A 102 -5.80 -2.58 -6.20
N LEU A 103 -5.18 -3.64 -6.69
CA LEU A 103 -3.81 -4.02 -6.40
C LEU A 103 -2.94 -3.71 -7.61
N VAL A 104 -1.94 -2.85 -7.43
CA VAL A 104 -1.12 -2.34 -8.53
C VAL A 104 0.33 -2.76 -8.34
N GLN A 105 0.89 -3.46 -9.32
CA GLN A 105 2.27 -3.94 -9.27
C GLN A 105 3.24 -2.83 -9.67
N VAL A 106 4.05 -2.36 -8.73
CA VAL A 106 4.93 -1.21 -8.89
C VAL A 106 6.40 -1.60 -8.73
N ALA A 107 7.25 -0.98 -9.54
CA ALA A 107 8.70 -1.21 -9.48
C ALA A 107 9.30 -0.79 -8.13
N ASN A 108 10.23 -1.62 -7.66
CA ASN A 108 11.14 -1.28 -6.57
C ASN A 108 12.56 -1.66 -7.00
N GLU A 109 13.05 -1.06 -8.07
CA GLU A 109 14.31 -1.44 -8.71
C GLU A 109 15.46 -0.50 -8.32
N LEU A 110 16.68 -1.06 -8.29
CA LEU A 110 17.90 -0.31 -8.01
C LEU A 110 18.20 0.74 -9.09
N PRO A 111 18.82 1.88 -8.71
CA PRO A 111 19.20 2.91 -9.64
C PRO A 111 20.39 2.49 -10.48
N LYS A 112 20.41 2.96 -11.72
CA LYS A 112 21.61 2.91 -12.56
C LYS A 112 22.46 4.18 -12.49
N SER A 113 22.02 5.20 -11.76
CA SER A 113 22.68 6.50 -11.67
C SER A 113 22.87 6.96 -10.23
N LYS A 114 23.90 7.77 -10.03
CA LYS A 114 24.20 8.39 -8.74
C LYS A 114 23.36 9.63 -8.54
N PHE A 115 22.85 9.81 -7.33
CA PHE A 115 22.13 11.00 -6.89
C PHE A 115 22.88 11.68 -5.76
N LYS A 116 22.50 12.91 -5.45
CA LYS A 116 22.98 13.64 -4.28
C LYS A 116 21.89 13.67 -3.23
N TYR A 117 22.30 13.51 -1.98
CA TYR A 117 21.45 13.71 -0.83
C TYR A 117 22.30 14.29 0.31
N ASN A 118 21.85 15.38 0.93
CA ASN A 118 22.60 16.14 1.93
C ASN A 118 24.03 16.49 1.46
N GLY A 119 24.18 16.93 0.20
CA GLY A 119 25.44 17.29 -0.40
C GLY A 119 26.40 16.13 -0.70
N THR A 120 26.05 14.90 -0.39
CA THR A 120 26.84 13.70 -0.63
C THR A 120 26.37 12.94 -1.85
N ASN A 121 27.30 12.34 -2.62
CA ASN A 121 26.91 11.39 -3.66
C ASN A 121 26.50 10.07 -3.02
N THR A 122 25.26 9.64 -3.23
CA THR A 122 24.78 8.33 -2.81
C THR A 122 24.57 7.42 -3.99
N ILE A 123 24.91 6.14 -3.81
CA ILE A 123 24.76 5.10 -4.83
C ILE A 123 23.49 4.28 -4.57
N SER A 124 23.05 4.24 -3.32
CA SER A 124 22.02 3.29 -2.85
C SER A 124 20.61 3.89 -2.80
N ALA A 125 20.36 4.97 -3.54
CA ALA A 125 19.04 5.55 -3.59
C ALA A 125 18.17 4.90 -4.67
N GLY A 126 17.93 3.61 -4.54
CA GLY A 126 17.22 2.78 -5.51
C GLY A 126 15.95 3.37 -6.04
N VAL A 127 15.19 3.92 -5.15
CA VAL A 127 13.92 4.54 -5.42
C VAL A 127 14.02 5.77 -6.35
N TYR A 128 15.12 6.52 -6.31
CA TYR A 128 15.15 7.85 -6.95
C TYR A 128 15.50 7.90 -8.42
N SER A 129 16.09 6.87 -9.01
CA SER A 129 16.23 6.81 -10.45
C SER A 129 14.95 6.38 -11.17
N ARG A 130 14.08 5.75 -10.41
CA ARG A 130 12.85 5.11 -10.88
C ARG A 130 11.78 5.20 -9.82
N ALA A 131 11.77 6.35 -9.12
CA ALA A 131 10.83 6.56 -8.03
C ALA A 131 9.42 6.29 -8.50
N PRO A 132 8.66 5.55 -7.72
CA PRO A 132 7.26 5.31 -8.03
C PRO A 132 6.45 6.59 -7.90
N TRP A 133 5.27 6.57 -8.45
CA TRP A 133 4.27 7.62 -8.29
C TRP A 133 2.93 7.04 -7.87
N GLY A 134 2.12 7.84 -7.21
CA GLY A 134 0.81 7.47 -6.71
C GLY A 134 0.83 6.66 -5.41
N GLY A 135 2.01 6.36 -4.84
CA GLY A 135 2.13 5.54 -3.63
C GLY A 135 1.59 6.21 -2.37
N GLN A 136 1.59 7.55 -2.34
CA GLN A 136 1.02 8.30 -1.22
C GLN A 136 -0.49 8.11 -1.06
N TYR A 137 -1.18 7.62 -2.08
CA TYR A 137 -2.62 7.34 -2.03
C TYR A 137 -2.95 5.88 -1.69
N ALA A 138 -1.94 5.01 -1.61
CA ALA A 138 -2.16 3.61 -1.26
C ALA A 138 -2.53 3.46 0.22
N ASP A 139 -3.53 2.63 0.50
CA ASP A 139 -3.98 2.29 1.85
C ASP A 139 -3.03 1.30 2.50
N ILE A 140 -2.63 0.28 1.73
CA ILE A 140 -1.67 -0.73 2.14
C ILE A 140 -0.56 -0.83 1.09
N VAL A 141 0.67 -0.96 1.55
CA VAL A 141 1.81 -1.26 0.69
C VAL A 141 2.37 -2.62 1.07
N TYR A 142 2.28 -3.56 0.14
CA TYR A 142 2.95 -4.85 0.26
C TYR A 142 4.34 -4.77 -0.38
N GLU A 143 5.32 -5.45 0.21
CA GLU A 143 6.64 -5.66 -0.37
C GLU A 143 7.04 -7.11 -0.21
N GLY A 144 7.53 -7.73 -1.28
CA GLY A 144 7.98 -9.11 -1.26
C GLY A 144 9.16 -9.35 -2.21
N VAL A 145 9.96 -10.38 -1.93
CA VAL A 145 11.11 -10.77 -2.75
C VAL A 145 10.65 -11.33 -4.10
N LEU A 146 11.31 -10.92 -5.16
CA LEU A 146 11.13 -11.48 -6.51
C LEU A 146 12.15 -12.53 -6.88
N TYR A 147 13.39 -12.34 -6.43
CA TYR A 147 14.54 -13.14 -6.79
C TYR A 147 15.37 -13.48 -5.55
N ARG A 148 16.07 -14.61 -5.56
CA ARG A 148 17.00 -15.02 -4.49
C ARG A 148 18.11 -14.00 -4.22
N THR A 149 18.30 -13.05 -5.13
CA THR A 149 19.25 -11.94 -4.99
C THR A 149 18.73 -10.79 -4.13
N GLY A 150 17.54 -10.93 -3.54
CA GLY A 150 16.96 -9.93 -2.65
C GLY A 150 16.21 -8.79 -3.35
N GLU A 151 16.08 -8.82 -4.69
CA GLU A 151 15.28 -7.82 -5.40
C GLU A 151 13.80 -7.95 -5.00
N THR A 152 13.19 -6.85 -4.60
CA THR A 152 11.81 -6.82 -4.15
C THR A 152 10.87 -6.17 -5.17
N ARG A 153 9.58 -6.37 -4.96
CA ARG A 153 8.48 -5.72 -5.68
C ARG A 153 7.46 -5.19 -4.69
N MET A 154 6.86 -4.05 -5.02
CA MET A 154 5.74 -3.51 -4.25
C MET A 154 4.42 -3.79 -4.95
N THR A 155 3.40 -4.02 -4.15
CA THR A 155 2.00 -3.93 -4.53
C THR A 155 1.36 -2.79 -3.76
N PHE A 156 0.87 -1.78 -4.46
CA PHE A 156 0.06 -0.73 -3.86
C PHE A 156 -1.40 -1.18 -3.88
N LEU A 157 -2.02 -1.23 -2.71
CA LEU A 157 -3.43 -1.53 -2.57
C LEU A 157 -4.20 -0.24 -2.31
N PHE A 158 -5.22 -0.03 -3.12
CA PHE A 158 -6.19 1.05 -3.00
C PHE A 158 -7.55 0.40 -2.77
N SER A 159 -8.21 0.70 -1.69
CA SER A 159 -9.52 0.12 -1.41
C SER A 159 -10.67 1.09 -1.76
N ASP A 160 -11.08 1.88 -0.84
CA ASP A 160 -12.19 2.83 -0.94
C ASP A 160 -11.76 4.28 -0.70
N SER A 161 -10.45 4.49 -0.46
CA SER A 161 -9.87 5.83 -0.28
C SER A 161 -9.69 6.61 -1.59
N PHE A 162 -10.23 6.09 -2.70
CA PHE A 162 -10.32 6.85 -3.94
C PHE A 162 -11.19 8.08 -3.72
N ALA A 163 -10.55 9.26 -3.62
CA ALA A 163 -11.30 10.50 -3.61
C ALA A 163 -12.16 10.59 -4.86
N GLU A 164 -13.44 10.87 -4.71
CA GLU A 164 -14.38 11.02 -5.83
C GLU A 164 -13.79 11.95 -6.90
N GLY A 165 -13.68 11.45 -8.12
CA GLY A 165 -13.29 12.21 -9.30
C GLY A 165 -11.81 12.54 -9.46
N GLN A 166 -10.92 12.02 -8.62
CA GLN A 166 -9.48 12.16 -8.80
C GLN A 166 -8.94 10.98 -9.62
N PRO A 167 -8.32 11.21 -10.79
CA PRO A 167 -7.57 10.15 -11.47
C PRO A 167 -6.39 9.75 -10.59
N VAL A 168 -6.29 8.49 -10.23
CA VAL A 168 -5.13 7.98 -9.50
C VAL A 168 -4.14 7.42 -10.51
N SER A 169 -3.15 8.23 -10.85
CA SER A 169 -2.01 7.85 -11.71
C SER A 169 -1.01 7.06 -10.88
N VAL A 170 -0.72 5.83 -11.27
CA VAL A 170 0.17 4.94 -10.53
C VAL A 170 1.21 4.31 -11.45
N GLY A 171 2.45 4.22 -10.96
CA GLY A 171 3.53 3.52 -11.65
C GLY A 171 4.89 3.65 -10.96
N PRO A 172 5.95 3.18 -11.63
CA PRO A 172 5.95 2.46 -12.92
C PRO A 172 5.43 1.04 -12.78
N ILE A 173 4.44 0.70 -13.61
CA ILE A 173 3.78 -0.61 -13.59
C ILE A 173 4.75 -1.70 -14.01
N ARG A 174 4.74 -2.81 -13.27
CA ARG A 174 5.63 -3.95 -13.49
C ARG A 174 4.89 -5.28 -13.47
N SER A 175 5.66 -6.33 -13.75
CA SER A 175 5.13 -7.67 -13.95
C SER A 175 4.57 -8.29 -12.68
N ALA A 176 3.45 -9.00 -12.82
CA ALA A 176 2.90 -9.84 -11.75
C ALA A 176 3.65 -11.17 -11.57
N ARG A 177 3.44 -11.79 -10.44
CA ARG A 177 3.94 -13.10 -10.01
C ARG A 177 2.79 -13.87 -9.35
N TYR A 178 2.98 -15.16 -9.07
CA TYR A 178 1.95 -15.99 -8.45
C TYR A 178 1.51 -15.46 -7.07
N GLY A 179 2.45 -15.00 -6.23
CA GLY A 179 2.12 -14.36 -4.96
C GLY A 179 1.17 -13.15 -5.12
N HIS A 180 1.37 -12.33 -6.16
CA HIS A 180 0.47 -11.20 -6.43
C HIS A 180 -0.93 -11.64 -6.87
N ALA A 181 -1.03 -12.76 -7.59
CA ALA A 181 -2.33 -13.35 -7.94
C ALA A 181 -3.05 -13.88 -6.68
N LEU A 182 -2.31 -14.52 -5.77
CA LEU A 182 -2.87 -14.97 -4.49
C LEU A 182 -3.29 -13.81 -3.59
N LEU A 183 -2.52 -12.72 -3.59
CA LEU A 183 -2.89 -11.49 -2.88
C LEU A 183 -4.16 -10.86 -3.48
N ARG A 184 -4.31 -10.88 -4.81
CA ARG A 184 -5.54 -10.46 -5.47
C ARG A 184 -6.74 -11.31 -5.02
N GLU A 185 -6.58 -12.63 -4.89
CA GLU A 185 -7.67 -13.50 -4.42
C GLU A 185 -8.06 -13.19 -2.97
N GLU A 186 -7.11 -12.87 -2.12
CA GLU A 186 -7.36 -12.42 -0.76
C GLU A 186 -8.28 -11.20 -0.71
N TRP A 187 -7.96 -10.18 -1.48
CA TRP A 187 -8.73 -8.94 -1.54
C TRP A 187 -9.92 -9.00 -2.50
N GLN A 188 -10.04 -10.04 -3.31
CA GLN A 188 -11.07 -10.23 -4.34
C GLN A 188 -11.19 -9.05 -5.30
N GLY A 189 -10.15 -8.23 -5.40
CA GLY A 189 -10.10 -6.99 -6.14
C GLY A 189 -9.60 -7.11 -7.58
N GLY A 190 -9.27 -5.96 -8.18
CA GLY A 190 -8.58 -5.87 -9.47
C GLY A 190 -7.07 -5.94 -9.30
N LEU A 191 -6.36 -6.68 -10.17
CA LEU A 191 -4.90 -6.74 -10.23
C LEU A 191 -4.40 -6.04 -11.49
N VAL A 192 -3.65 -4.94 -11.33
CA VAL A 192 -3.04 -4.18 -12.42
C VAL A 192 -1.56 -4.50 -12.52
N PHE A 193 -1.10 -4.91 -13.70
CA PHE A 193 0.29 -5.32 -13.89
C PHE A 193 0.75 -5.17 -15.35
N GLY A 194 2.06 -5.21 -15.58
CA GLY A 194 2.68 -5.12 -16.89
C GLY A 194 3.42 -6.40 -17.27
N GLY A 195 2.70 -7.43 -17.72
CA GLY A 195 3.26 -8.72 -18.09
C GLY A 195 3.64 -9.61 -16.91
N GLY A 196 4.40 -10.67 -17.19
CA GLY A 196 4.83 -11.64 -16.20
C GLY A 196 5.51 -12.85 -16.84
N PRO A 197 5.89 -13.86 -16.03
CA PRO A 197 6.47 -15.09 -16.56
C PRO A 197 5.48 -15.84 -17.44
N ARG A 198 5.99 -16.45 -18.52
CA ARG A 198 5.22 -17.20 -19.50
C ARG A 198 5.88 -18.53 -19.87
N ALA A 199 6.76 -19.04 -19.01
CA ALA A 199 7.34 -20.36 -19.18
C ALA A 199 6.30 -21.47 -18.90
N GLN A 200 6.53 -22.67 -19.44
CA GLN A 200 5.58 -23.78 -19.32
C GLN A 200 5.21 -24.09 -17.85
N ASN A 201 6.17 -24.01 -16.95
CA ASN A 201 5.98 -24.32 -15.52
C ASN A 201 5.85 -23.06 -14.64
N ASN A 202 5.74 -21.90 -15.24
CA ASN A 202 5.66 -20.62 -14.56
C ASN A 202 4.98 -19.61 -15.48
N ASN A 203 3.65 -19.62 -15.50
CA ASN A 203 2.84 -18.82 -16.41
C ASN A 203 1.75 -18.10 -15.63
N ILE A 204 1.96 -16.80 -15.40
CA ILE A 204 1.02 -15.99 -14.65
C ILE A 204 -0.37 -15.92 -15.29
N THR A 205 -0.45 -15.89 -16.62
CA THR A 205 -1.74 -15.83 -17.33
C THR A 205 -2.55 -17.11 -17.11
N SER A 206 -1.89 -18.27 -17.18
CA SER A 206 -2.53 -19.56 -16.90
C SER A 206 -3.01 -19.64 -15.46
N PHE A 207 -2.19 -19.19 -14.51
CA PHE A 207 -2.52 -19.20 -13.09
C PHE A 207 -3.69 -18.27 -12.76
N LEU A 208 -3.71 -17.05 -13.31
CA LEU A 208 -4.84 -16.12 -13.17
C LEU A 208 -6.15 -16.69 -13.80
N LYS A 209 -6.02 -17.47 -14.86
CA LYS A 209 -7.16 -18.17 -15.46
C LYS A 209 -7.69 -19.27 -14.54
N GLU A 210 -6.81 -20.07 -13.96
CA GLU A 210 -7.17 -21.14 -13.00
C GLU A 210 -7.91 -20.56 -11.79
N LEU A 211 -7.49 -19.38 -11.32
CA LEU A 211 -8.16 -18.64 -10.25
C LEU A 211 -9.47 -17.95 -10.68
N GLY A 212 -9.81 -17.98 -11.98
CA GLY A 212 -11.00 -17.31 -12.52
C GLY A 212 -10.88 -15.77 -12.58
N ALA A 213 -9.71 -15.20 -12.33
CA ALA A 213 -9.50 -13.76 -12.30
C ALA A 213 -9.65 -13.10 -13.69
N LEU A 214 -9.27 -13.81 -14.76
CA LEU A 214 -9.43 -13.34 -16.14
C LEU A 214 -10.91 -13.30 -16.56
N ASP A 215 -11.69 -14.31 -16.20
CA ASP A 215 -13.11 -14.37 -16.53
C ASP A 215 -13.91 -13.26 -15.83
N LYS A 216 -13.46 -12.84 -14.64
CA LYS A 216 -14.01 -11.71 -13.88
C LYS A 216 -13.56 -10.35 -14.41
N LYS A 217 -12.69 -10.29 -15.43
CA LYS A 217 -12.00 -9.10 -15.91
C LYS A 217 -11.28 -8.32 -14.79
N ALA A 218 -10.83 -9.03 -13.78
CA ALA A 218 -10.20 -8.47 -12.60
C ALA A 218 -8.66 -8.67 -12.58
N ALA A 219 -8.08 -9.11 -13.69
CA ALA A 219 -6.63 -9.20 -13.91
C ALA A 219 -6.27 -8.47 -15.21
N MET A 220 -5.56 -7.37 -15.09
CA MET A 220 -5.35 -6.36 -16.13
C MET A 220 -3.89 -6.29 -16.54
N ASP A 221 -3.52 -7.05 -17.59
CA ASP A 221 -2.17 -7.02 -18.17
C ASP A 221 -2.05 -5.86 -19.18
N LEU A 222 -1.46 -4.74 -18.77
CA LEU A 222 -1.32 -3.53 -19.58
C LEU A 222 -0.29 -3.64 -20.72
N VAL A 223 0.36 -4.79 -20.87
CA VAL A 223 1.42 -4.98 -21.89
C VAL A 223 0.99 -5.94 -22.98
N HIS A 224 0.18 -6.93 -22.66
CA HIS A 224 -0.13 -8.00 -23.59
C HIS A 224 -1.59 -8.05 -24.07
N THR A 225 -2.40 -7.09 -23.65
CA THR A 225 -3.76 -6.87 -24.18
C THR A 225 -3.92 -5.40 -24.54
N ASN A 226 -4.80 -5.13 -25.50
CA ASN A 226 -5.17 -3.78 -25.89
C ASN A 226 -6.41 -3.27 -25.15
N ASP A 227 -7.02 -4.10 -24.32
CA ASP A 227 -8.29 -3.79 -23.66
C ASP A 227 -8.20 -2.61 -22.68
N TYR A 228 -6.98 -2.27 -22.26
CA TYR A 228 -6.72 -1.24 -21.24
C TYR A 228 -5.88 -0.06 -21.77
N ASN A 229 -5.76 0.08 -23.10
CA ASN A 229 -4.94 1.15 -23.70
C ASN A 229 -5.42 2.55 -23.34
N ASP A 230 -6.73 2.74 -23.15
CA ASP A 230 -7.32 4.03 -22.77
C ASP A 230 -6.99 4.43 -21.31
N TYR A 231 -6.57 3.47 -20.50
CA TYR A 231 -6.26 3.64 -19.07
C TYR A 231 -4.79 3.44 -18.74
N SER A 232 -3.94 3.29 -19.75
CA SER A 232 -2.50 3.10 -19.58
C SER A 232 -1.71 3.86 -20.61
N SER A 233 -0.54 4.38 -20.22
CA SER A 233 0.31 5.14 -21.11
C SER A 233 1.79 4.90 -20.79
N ARG A 234 2.65 5.19 -21.79
CA ARG A 234 4.08 5.28 -21.57
C ARG A 234 4.45 6.73 -21.31
N VAL A 235 5.01 7.00 -20.15
CA VAL A 235 5.41 8.34 -19.72
C VAL A 235 6.63 8.80 -20.52
N ASP A 236 6.51 9.89 -21.23
CA ASP A 236 7.60 10.49 -21.98
C ASP A 236 8.66 11.07 -21.02
N GLY A 237 9.93 11.00 -21.42
CA GLY A 237 11.05 11.41 -20.58
C GLY A 237 11.54 10.33 -19.59
N LEU A 238 10.76 9.29 -19.32
CA LEU A 238 11.17 8.15 -18.52
C LEU A 238 11.58 6.96 -19.39
N GLN A 239 12.58 6.19 -18.93
CA GLN A 239 13.10 5.05 -19.70
C GLN A 239 12.29 3.78 -19.50
N ARG A 240 12.03 3.03 -20.58
CA ARG A 240 11.52 1.67 -20.50
C ARG A 240 12.47 0.77 -19.71
N PRO A 241 11.97 -0.21 -18.96
CA PRO A 241 10.57 -0.59 -18.76
C PRO A 241 9.86 0.21 -17.65
N ASN A 242 10.52 1.17 -16.99
CA ASN A 242 10.05 1.88 -15.81
C ASN A 242 9.32 3.19 -16.16
N ASN A 243 8.47 3.15 -17.15
CA ASN A 243 7.70 4.31 -17.62
C ASN A 243 6.24 3.96 -17.95
N LEU A 244 5.73 2.83 -17.49
CA LEU A 244 4.34 2.46 -17.72
C LEU A 244 3.49 3.02 -16.58
N ASN A 245 2.53 3.85 -16.96
CA ASN A 245 1.54 4.45 -16.07
C ASN A 245 0.20 3.74 -16.19
N ALA A 246 -0.58 3.74 -15.13
CA ALA A 246 -1.96 3.28 -15.08
C ALA A 246 -2.88 4.35 -14.47
N ASP A 247 -4.05 4.56 -15.07
CA ASP A 247 -5.20 5.20 -14.43
C ASP A 247 -5.97 4.12 -13.66
N VAL A 248 -5.78 4.08 -12.36
CA VAL A 248 -6.34 3.03 -11.51
C VAL A 248 -7.86 3.18 -11.36
N VAL A 249 -8.40 4.39 -11.34
CA VAL A 249 -9.84 4.64 -11.27
C VAL A 249 -10.52 4.20 -12.56
N GLY A 250 -9.96 4.58 -13.70
CA GLY A 250 -10.46 4.15 -15.01
C GLY A 250 -10.45 2.63 -15.14
N LEU A 251 -9.37 1.97 -14.75
CA LEU A 251 -9.26 0.51 -14.73
C LEU A 251 -10.28 -0.16 -13.81
N ARG A 252 -10.47 0.36 -12.59
CA ARG A 252 -11.49 -0.14 -11.64
C ARG A 252 -12.88 -0.12 -12.27
N ASN A 253 -13.20 0.92 -13.00
CA ASN A 253 -14.51 1.07 -13.65
C ASN A 253 -14.72 0.10 -14.83
N THR A 254 -13.67 -0.54 -15.36
CA THR A 254 -13.81 -1.59 -16.38
C THR A 254 -14.23 -2.95 -15.81
N ILE A 255 -14.08 -3.16 -14.49
CA ILE A 255 -14.46 -4.41 -13.84
C ILE A 255 -15.98 -4.49 -13.78
N PRO A 256 -16.61 -5.55 -14.30
CA PRO A 256 -18.07 -5.70 -14.31
C PRO A 256 -18.67 -5.58 -12.90
N GLU A 257 -19.85 -4.97 -12.78
CA GLU A 257 -20.57 -4.86 -11.50
C GLU A 257 -20.92 -6.22 -10.89
N THR A 258 -21.00 -7.25 -11.72
CA THR A 258 -21.22 -8.64 -11.29
C THR A 258 -20.00 -9.25 -10.58
N THR A 259 -18.83 -8.62 -10.69
CA THR A 259 -17.63 -8.97 -9.92
C THR A 259 -17.71 -8.23 -8.59
N VAL A 260 -17.86 -8.98 -7.51
CA VAL A 260 -18.01 -8.46 -6.17
C VAL A 260 -16.77 -8.79 -5.35
N ALA A 261 -16.29 -7.82 -4.59
CA ALA A 261 -15.30 -8.01 -3.55
C ALA A 261 -15.97 -7.89 -2.18
N THR A 262 -15.55 -8.72 -1.24
CA THR A 262 -16.04 -8.69 0.13
C THR A 262 -15.06 -7.86 0.98
N PRO A 263 -15.49 -6.81 1.68
CA PRO A 263 -14.61 -6.10 2.60
C PRO A 263 -14.14 -7.00 3.74
N HIS A 264 -12.88 -6.87 4.08
CA HIS A 264 -12.24 -7.59 5.20
C HIS A 264 -11.63 -6.56 6.16
N PRO A 265 -12.43 -5.93 7.04
CA PRO A 265 -11.92 -4.91 7.95
C PRO A 265 -10.90 -5.47 8.93
N PHE A 266 -9.79 -4.76 9.11
CA PHE A 266 -8.96 -4.93 10.29
C PHE A 266 -9.66 -4.35 11.53
N LEU A 267 -9.20 -4.73 12.70
CA LEU A 267 -9.58 -4.03 13.93
C LEU A 267 -8.76 -2.75 14.05
N PHE A 268 -9.43 -1.61 14.23
CA PHE A 268 -8.77 -0.31 14.37
C PHE A 268 -9.02 0.33 15.71
N THR A 269 -8.03 1.13 16.15
CA THR A 269 -8.10 1.96 17.33
C THR A 269 -7.47 3.33 17.05
N ASP A 270 -7.94 4.37 17.75
CA ASP A 270 -7.37 5.71 17.61
C ASP A 270 -5.99 5.83 18.28
N GLU A 271 -5.80 5.12 19.38
CA GLU A 271 -4.54 5.07 20.13
C GLU A 271 -4.05 3.63 20.22
N SER A 272 -2.75 3.41 20.07
CA SER A 272 -2.17 2.08 20.18
C SER A 272 -2.39 1.49 21.58
N PRO A 273 -2.96 0.28 21.70
CA PRO A 273 -3.07 -0.39 22.99
C PRO A 273 -1.74 -0.98 23.47
N TYR A 274 -0.71 -0.97 22.60
CA TYR A 274 0.60 -1.57 22.86
C TYR A 274 1.52 -0.53 23.47
N THR A 275 1.60 -0.51 24.81
CA THR A 275 2.33 0.49 25.59
C THR A 275 3.42 -0.17 26.44
N ASP A 276 3.44 0.08 27.74
CA ASP A 276 4.41 -0.51 28.65
C ASP A 276 4.29 -2.03 28.72
N GLY A 277 5.42 -2.71 28.68
CA GLY A 277 5.51 -4.19 28.63
C GLY A 277 5.83 -4.73 27.24
N TYR A 278 5.72 -3.93 26.18
CA TYR A 278 6.23 -4.24 24.84
C TYR A 278 7.58 -3.57 24.59
N GLU A 279 8.46 -4.27 23.86
CA GLU A 279 9.79 -3.74 23.55
C GLU A 279 9.70 -2.49 22.65
N THR A 280 10.58 -1.55 22.87
CA THR A 280 10.67 -0.34 22.04
C THR A 280 11.30 -0.68 20.69
N ALA A 281 10.66 -0.20 19.61
CA ALA A 281 11.08 -0.44 18.24
C ALA A 281 10.94 0.86 17.40
N TYR A 282 11.85 1.81 17.66
CA TYR A 282 11.89 3.10 16.96
C TYR A 282 12.67 3.05 15.66
N ALA A 283 13.44 1.98 15.45
CA ALA A 283 14.11 1.70 14.18
C ALA A 283 13.90 0.23 13.82
N ILE A 284 13.61 -0.05 12.55
CA ILE A 284 13.36 -1.38 12.01
C ILE A 284 14.17 -1.51 10.72
N ASN A 285 14.89 -2.63 10.54
CA ASN A 285 15.58 -2.95 9.30
C ASN A 285 15.16 -4.32 8.81
N LEU A 286 14.77 -4.39 7.56
CA LEU A 286 14.50 -5.61 6.82
C LEU A 286 15.64 -5.85 5.83
N ASP A 287 16.44 -6.90 6.02
CA ASP A 287 17.46 -7.33 5.07
C ASP A 287 16.87 -8.38 4.12
N TRP A 288 16.66 -8.00 2.87
CA TRP A 288 16.10 -8.86 1.84
C TRP A 288 17.10 -9.85 1.22
N GLY A 289 18.27 -10.03 1.85
CA GLY A 289 19.33 -10.92 1.39
C GLY A 289 20.35 -10.25 0.46
N SER A 290 20.35 -8.92 0.39
CA SER A 290 21.32 -8.15 -0.38
C SER A 290 21.57 -6.79 0.25
N PRO A 291 22.82 -6.34 0.36
CA PRO A 291 23.15 -5.05 0.95
C PRO A 291 22.52 -3.84 0.21
N ASN A 292 22.00 -4.06 -0.98
CA ASN A 292 21.31 -3.03 -1.77
C ASN A 292 19.80 -3.03 -1.55
N TRP A 293 19.26 -4.07 -0.93
CA TRP A 293 17.83 -4.27 -0.71
C TRP A 293 17.55 -4.36 0.78
N ILE A 294 17.57 -3.19 1.43
CA ILE A 294 17.27 -3.04 2.86
C ILE A 294 16.17 -1.99 2.98
N SER A 295 15.08 -2.35 3.63
CA SER A 295 14.00 -1.43 3.97
C SER A 295 14.16 -1.00 5.41
N HIS A 296 14.33 0.29 5.65
CA HIS A 296 14.43 0.88 6.96
C HIS A 296 13.15 1.63 7.30
N PHE A 297 12.75 1.57 8.57
CA PHE A 297 11.67 2.38 9.10
C PHE A 297 12.15 3.03 10.39
N TYR A 298 11.83 4.32 10.55
CA TYR A 298 12.11 5.07 11.76
C TYR A 298 10.83 5.71 12.28
N TYR A 299 10.53 5.42 13.55
CA TYR A 299 9.33 5.91 14.18
C TYR A 299 9.49 7.37 14.59
N ASP A 300 8.56 8.19 14.16
CA ASP A 300 8.39 9.58 14.59
C ASP A 300 7.28 9.64 15.64
N GLU A 301 7.68 9.94 16.89
CA GLU A 301 6.76 9.99 18.02
C GLU A 301 5.76 11.15 17.95
N ASN A 302 6.11 12.25 17.25
CA ASN A 302 5.23 13.40 17.14
C ASN A 302 4.08 13.15 16.17
N GLU A 303 4.38 12.43 15.08
CA GLU A 303 3.39 12.11 14.05
C GLU A 303 2.75 10.72 14.26
N ASN A 304 3.28 9.93 15.20
CA ASN A 304 2.90 8.52 15.43
C ASN A 304 2.98 7.67 14.14
N LEU A 305 4.07 7.83 13.39
CA LEU A 305 4.27 7.20 12.09
C LEU A 305 5.66 6.57 11.96
N TYR A 306 5.74 5.46 11.25
CA TYR A 306 6.98 4.88 10.75
C TYR A 306 7.34 5.48 9.39
N LEU A 307 8.40 6.27 9.34
CA LEU A 307 8.95 6.87 8.12
C LEU A 307 9.83 5.86 7.40
N ARG A 308 9.55 5.60 6.12
CA ARG A 308 10.32 4.65 5.33
C ARG A 308 11.57 5.27 4.72
N TYR A 309 12.67 4.51 4.73
CA TYR A 309 13.96 4.86 4.12
C TYR A 309 14.50 3.71 3.26
N SER A 310 15.35 4.06 2.30
CA SER A 310 16.22 3.15 1.56
C SER A 310 17.67 3.52 1.87
N GLY A 311 18.31 2.77 2.74
CA GLY A 311 19.57 3.20 3.33
C GLY A 311 19.37 4.48 4.16
N ILE A 312 20.16 5.51 3.85
CA ILE A 312 20.08 6.84 4.54
C ILE A 312 19.10 7.80 3.87
N VAL A 313 18.45 7.40 2.79
CA VAL A 313 17.64 8.29 1.96
C VAL A 313 16.16 8.02 2.21
N PRO A 314 15.33 9.05 2.45
CA PRO A 314 13.89 8.87 2.57
C PRO A 314 13.32 8.12 1.37
N TYR A 315 12.48 7.14 1.59
CA TYR A 315 11.76 6.48 0.51
C TYR A 315 10.50 7.28 0.19
N ALA A 316 10.48 7.92 -0.99
CA ALA A 316 9.43 8.85 -1.37
C ALA A 316 8.82 8.54 -2.74
N THR A 317 7.62 9.01 -2.98
CA THR A 317 6.88 8.85 -4.24
C THR A 317 6.48 10.19 -4.82
N TYR A 318 6.33 10.25 -6.15
CA TYR A 318 5.72 11.39 -6.82
C TYR A 318 4.19 11.30 -6.77
N ALA A 319 3.53 12.43 -6.88
CA ALA A 319 2.06 12.49 -6.89
C ALA A 319 1.47 11.72 -8.09
N ASP A 320 2.09 11.88 -9.27
CA ASP A 320 1.64 11.30 -10.53
C ASP A 320 2.79 11.12 -11.53
N ALA A 321 2.45 10.64 -12.71
CA ALA A 321 3.40 10.39 -13.80
C ALA A 321 4.04 11.67 -14.35
N GLU A 322 3.35 12.81 -14.35
CA GLU A 322 3.85 14.09 -14.83
C GLU A 322 4.91 14.63 -13.85
N ALA A 323 4.63 14.60 -12.57
CA ALA A 323 5.59 14.93 -11.51
C ALA A 323 6.83 14.04 -11.59
N ALA A 324 6.66 12.74 -11.83
CA ALA A 324 7.78 11.80 -12.00
C ALA A 324 8.66 12.16 -13.21
N ALA A 325 8.05 12.50 -14.35
CA ALA A 325 8.76 12.90 -15.56
C ALA A 325 9.52 14.23 -15.38
N SER A 326 8.85 15.25 -14.83
CA SER A 326 9.39 16.60 -14.62
C SER A 326 10.61 16.59 -13.69
N ASN A 327 10.58 15.76 -12.65
CA ASN A 327 11.63 15.67 -11.65
C ASN A 327 12.75 14.66 -12.02
N SER A 328 12.59 13.86 -13.08
CA SER A 328 13.51 12.74 -13.43
C SER A 328 14.97 13.14 -13.65
N THR A 329 15.22 14.37 -14.09
CA THR A 329 16.57 14.90 -14.39
C THR A 329 17.20 15.62 -13.21
N ILE A 330 16.46 15.93 -12.16
CA ILE A 330 16.95 16.63 -10.98
C ILE A 330 17.90 15.69 -10.20
N LYS A 331 19.13 16.12 -9.95
CA LYS A 331 20.17 15.29 -9.31
C LYS A 331 20.11 15.31 -7.79
N ASN A 332 19.75 16.45 -7.20
CA ASN A 332 19.57 16.54 -5.76
C ASN A 332 18.19 16.02 -5.41
N ILE A 333 18.13 15.03 -4.55
CA ILE A 333 16.87 14.43 -4.13
C ILE A 333 15.99 15.45 -3.38
N GLU A 334 16.64 16.31 -2.60
CA GLU A 334 15.98 17.36 -1.79
C GLU A 334 15.28 18.44 -2.64
N ASP A 335 15.69 18.56 -3.90
CA ASP A 335 15.09 19.52 -4.85
C ASP A 335 13.89 18.92 -5.62
N ARG A 336 13.55 17.65 -5.35
CA ARG A 336 12.44 16.96 -6.00
C ARG A 336 11.15 17.12 -5.21
N GLU A 337 10.05 17.31 -5.90
CA GLU A 337 8.71 17.35 -5.31
C GLU A 337 8.20 15.92 -5.12
N MET A 338 8.45 15.37 -3.95
CA MET A 338 8.08 14.00 -3.57
C MET A 338 7.54 13.98 -2.15
N GLU A 339 6.68 13.00 -1.86
CA GLU A 339 6.18 12.72 -0.53
C GLU A 339 6.85 11.46 0.03
N GLN A 340 7.42 11.55 1.23
CA GLN A 340 8.00 10.39 1.91
C GLN A 340 6.91 9.41 2.32
N MET A 341 7.10 8.14 2.03
CA MET A 341 6.18 7.10 2.48
C MET A 341 6.28 6.91 4.00
N SER A 342 5.13 6.89 4.63
CA SER A 342 4.98 6.70 6.07
C SER A 342 3.78 5.81 6.38
N PHE A 343 3.83 5.12 7.52
CA PHE A 343 2.85 4.11 7.89
C PHE A 343 2.55 4.17 9.39
N SER A 344 1.28 4.05 9.75
CA SER A 344 0.87 3.89 11.14
C SER A 344 1.26 2.52 11.70
N ASN A 345 1.26 1.50 10.83
CA ASN A 345 1.53 0.12 11.19
C ASN A 345 2.54 -0.49 10.22
N VAL A 346 3.45 -1.31 10.74
CA VAL A 346 4.40 -2.11 9.96
C VAL A 346 4.28 -3.56 10.38
N ILE A 347 3.93 -4.44 9.45
CA ILE A 347 3.73 -5.87 9.68
C ILE A 347 4.73 -6.65 8.83
N ILE A 348 5.49 -7.53 9.47
CA ILE A 348 6.42 -8.43 8.80
C ILE A 348 5.82 -9.83 8.86
N GLN A 349 5.13 -10.20 7.79
CA GLN A 349 4.51 -11.50 7.62
C GLN A 349 5.58 -12.50 7.18
N ARG A 350 5.98 -13.42 8.07
CA ARG A 350 6.93 -14.48 7.72
C ARG A 350 6.24 -15.52 6.88
N VAL A 351 6.66 -15.64 5.61
CA VAL A 351 6.08 -16.58 4.65
C VAL A 351 7.14 -17.48 4.06
N PRO A 352 6.90 -18.80 3.94
CA PRO A 352 7.81 -19.69 3.24
C PRO A 352 7.83 -19.31 1.77
N TYR A 353 9.01 -19.31 1.17
CA TYR A 353 9.20 -19.04 -0.23
C TYR A 353 9.50 -20.32 -1.01
N GLU A 354 8.73 -20.55 -2.08
CA GLU A 354 9.07 -21.49 -3.12
C GLU A 354 9.45 -20.70 -4.37
N PHE A 355 10.59 -21.07 -4.96
CA PHE A 355 11.05 -20.43 -6.18
C PHE A 355 10.81 -21.33 -7.38
N ALA A 356 10.12 -20.82 -8.40
CA ALA A 356 9.90 -21.52 -9.64
C ALA A 356 11.22 -21.77 -10.38
N ASN A 357 11.32 -22.91 -11.06
CA ASN A 357 12.47 -23.24 -11.90
C ASN A 357 12.56 -22.31 -13.11
N GLY A 358 13.77 -21.88 -13.46
CA GLY A 358 14.08 -21.12 -14.66
C GLY A 358 14.63 -19.73 -14.38
N SER A 359 14.49 -18.83 -15.36
CA SER A 359 15.03 -17.47 -15.31
C SER A 359 14.37 -16.53 -14.31
N TYR A 360 13.32 -16.98 -13.66
CA TYR A 360 12.53 -16.20 -12.71
C TYR A 360 12.37 -16.98 -11.41
N ASP A 361 13.29 -16.79 -10.50
CA ASP A 361 13.11 -17.25 -9.13
C ASP A 361 12.03 -16.38 -8.49
N MET A 362 10.92 -16.99 -8.06
CA MET A 362 9.79 -16.26 -7.52
C MET A 362 9.28 -16.91 -6.26
N PRO A 363 8.98 -16.09 -5.25
CA PRO A 363 8.28 -16.58 -4.08
C PRO A 363 6.87 -17.01 -4.47
N GLN A 364 6.48 -18.21 -4.06
CA GLN A 364 5.14 -18.75 -4.24
C GLN A 364 4.58 -19.16 -2.89
N MET A 365 3.49 -18.55 -2.51
CA MET A 365 2.77 -18.90 -1.30
C MET A 365 1.77 -20.06 -1.51
N GLN A 366 1.60 -20.52 -2.76
CA GLN A 366 0.51 -21.45 -3.10
C GLN A 366 0.67 -22.85 -2.51
N SER A 367 1.87 -23.29 -2.16
CA SER A 367 2.05 -24.56 -1.46
C SER A 367 1.23 -24.63 -0.17
N ALA A 368 1.08 -23.51 0.51
CA ALA A 368 0.28 -23.41 1.72
C ALA A 368 -1.23 -23.68 1.49
N PHE A 369 -1.71 -23.66 0.24
CA PHE A 369 -3.12 -23.86 -0.08
C PHE A 369 -3.40 -25.12 -0.90
N THR A 370 -2.36 -25.84 -1.39
CA THR A 370 -2.53 -26.97 -2.33
C THR A 370 -3.08 -28.23 -1.68
N ASP A 371 -2.88 -28.42 -0.42
CA ASP A 371 -3.33 -29.60 0.33
C ASP A 371 -4.62 -29.35 1.15
N GLY A 372 -5.23 -28.17 0.98
CA GLY A 372 -6.41 -27.76 1.74
C GLY A 372 -6.11 -27.39 3.20
N THR A 373 -4.83 -27.19 3.53
CA THR A 373 -4.43 -26.73 4.85
C THR A 373 -4.55 -25.21 4.95
N VAL A 374 -4.59 -24.73 6.18
CA VAL A 374 -4.58 -23.32 6.51
C VAL A 374 -3.16 -22.77 6.36
N ALA A 375 -2.99 -21.67 5.64
CA ALA A 375 -1.72 -20.97 5.62
C ALA A 375 -1.54 -20.20 6.93
N LYS A 376 -0.34 -20.29 7.53
CA LYS A 376 -0.01 -19.64 8.80
C LYS A 376 1.49 -19.49 8.95
N GLY A 377 1.91 -18.55 9.77
CA GLY A 377 3.32 -18.31 10.08
C GLY A 377 3.51 -17.26 11.14
N ASN A 378 4.75 -17.03 11.53
CA ASN A 378 5.10 -15.94 12.44
C ASN A 378 4.80 -14.57 11.82
N ALA A 379 4.43 -13.62 12.65
CA ALA A 379 4.37 -12.20 12.31
C ALA A 379 5.17 -11.38 13.33
N ASP A 380 5.93 -10.41 12.83
CA ASP A 380 6.62 -9.41 13.65
C ASP A 380 5.94 -8.07 13.37
N ILE A 381 5.28 -7.50 14.37
CA ILE A 381 4.35 -6.38 14.20
C ILE A 381 4.86 -5.18 14.96
N PHE A 382 4.76 -3.99 14.34
CA PHE A 382 5.26 -2.74 14.88
C PHE A 382 4.19 -1.65 14.80
N ILE A 383 3.75 -1.17 15.97
CA ILE A 383 2.68 -0.17 16.12
C ILE A 383 3.06 0.77 17.27
N GLY A 384 2.94 2.08 17.07
CA GLY A 384 3.18 3.07 18.11
C GLY A 384 4.60 3.01 18.71
N GLY A 385 5.62 2.70 17.91
CA GLY A 385 7.01 2.56 18.37
C GLY A 385 7.27 1.29 19.19
N ARG A 386 6.40 0.29 19.15
CA ARG A 386 6.48 -0.96 19.91
C ARG A 386 6.55 -2.17 19.01
N TYR A 387 7.29 -3.21 19.45
CA TYR A 387 7.34 -4.52 18.85
C TYR A 387 6.33 -5.44 19.52
N ILE A 388 5.49 -6.07 18.70
CA ILE A 388 4.47 -7.04 19.11
C ILE A 388 4.79 -8.36 18.41
N PRO A 389 5.31 -9.37 19.12
CA PRO A 389 5.44 -10.71 18.56
C PRO A 389 4.07 -11.33 18.31
N GLY A 390 3.91 -11.99 17.18
CA GLY A 390 2.62 -12.55 16.81
C GLY A 390 2.70 -13.59 15.71
N TYR A 391 1.56 -13.89 15.15
CA TYR A 391 1.41 -14.81 14.03
C TYR A 391 0.29 -14.38 13.10
N TRP A 392 0.29 -14.92 11.91
CA TRP A 392 -0.76 -14.71 10.92
C TRP A 392 -1.40 -16.04 10.53
N VAL A 393 -2.67 -15.97 10.15
CA VAL A 393 -3.46 -17.11 9.68
C VAL A 393 -4.29 -16.68 8.46
N ARG A 394 -4.35 -17.53 7.45
CA ARG A 394 -5.23 -17.39 6.28
C ARG A 394 -5.82 -18.74 5.93
N GLU A 395 -7.15 -18.84 5.98
CA GLU A 395 -7.86 -20.13 5.86
C GLU A 395 -7.87 -20.70 4.44
N SER A 396 -7.97 -19.83 3.44
CA SER A 396 -8.05 -20.24 2.04
C SER A 396 -7.49 -19.16 1.12
N VAL A 397 -7.42 -19.46 -0.17
CA VAL A 397 -6.97 -18.52 -1.19
C VAL A 397 -7.77 -17.22 -1.21
N SER A 398 -9.06 -17.28 -0.89
CA SER A 398 -9.97 -16.11 -0.91
C SER A 398 -10.31 -15.57 0.48
N SER A 399 -9.76 -16.14 1.55
CA SER A 399 -9.92 -15.64 2.91
C SER A 399 -8.94 -14.50 3.20
N PRO A 400 -9.30 -13.55 4.07
CA PRO A 400 -8.36 -12.54 4.54
C PRO A 400 -7.25 -13.18 5.38
N THR A 401 -6.10 -12.51 5.40
CA THR A 401 -5.07 -12.77 6.41
C THR A 401 -5.45 -12.05 7.70
N VAL A 402 -5.47 -12.78 8.80
CA VAL A 402 -5.73 -12.26 10.15
C VAL A 402 -4.46 -12.34 10.97
N TYR A 403 -4.14 -11.27 11.68
CA TYR A 403 -2.94 -11.16 12.52
C TYR A 403 -3.31 -11.22 13.99
N PHE A 404 -2.52 -11.95 14.76
CA PHE A 404 -2.71 -12.15 16.20
C PHE A 404 -1.42 -11.81 16.94
N ASP A 405 -1.55 -11.38 18.19
CA ASP A 405 -0.42 -11.32 19.12
C ASP A 405 -0.03 -12.75 19.61
N ASP A 406 1.06 -12.84 20.35
CA ASP A 406 1.53 -14.12 20.93
C ASP A 406 0.61 -14.70 22.03
N LYS A 407 -0.43 -13.95 22.43
CA LYS A 407 -1.46 -14.38 23.38
C LYS A 407 -2.73 -14.86 22.68
N GLY A 408 -2.80 -14.77 21.36
CA GLY A 408 -3.94 -15.16 20.55
C GLY A 408 -5.04 -14.08 20.41
N ASN A 409 -4.76 -12.84 20.76
CA ASN A 409 -5.69 -11.75 20.51
C ASN A 409 -5.45 -11.20 19.10
N GLU A 410 -6.53 -10.93 18.35
CA GLU A 410 -6.42 -10.25 17.07
C GLU A 410 -5.80 -8.86 17.25
N ILE A 411 -4.87 -8.51 16.36
CA ILE A 411 -4.14 -7.25 16.39
C ILE A 411 -5.09 -6.08 16.13
N GLN A 412 -5.00 -5.06 16.99
CA GLN A 412 -5.66 -3.77 16.80
C GLN A 412 -4.67 -2.79 16.16
N LEU A 413 -4.92 -2.44 14.90
CA LEU A 413 -4.11 -1.48 14.15
C LEU A 413 -4.45 -0.04 14.56
N THR A 414 -3.45 0.83 14.56
CA THR A 414 -3.71 2.27 14.63
C THR A 414 -4.24 2.75 13.28
N ARG A 415 -5.25 3.62 13.30
CA ARG A 415 -5.86 4.16 12.07
C ARG A 415 -4.81 4.81 11.17
N GLY A 416 -4.83 4.47 9.90
CA GLY A 416 -3.90 4.97 8.88
C GLY A 416 -3.35 3.86 8.00
N LYS A 417 -2.32 4.20 7.24
CA LYS A 417 -1.70 3.30 6.25
C LYS A 417 -0.92 2.19 6.92
N THR A 418 -0.91 1.02 6.28
CA THR A 418 -0.16 -0.15 6.76
C THR A 418 0.85 -0.60 5.71
N PHE A 419 2.08 -0.89 6.16
CA PHE A 419 3.07 -1.61 5.38
C PHE A 419 3.07 -3.08 5.78
N ILE A 420 3.05 -3.98 4.79
CA ILE A 420 3.10 -5.42 5.00
C ILE A 420 4.24 -6.00 4.17
N ALA A 421 5.21 -6.64 4.84
CA ALA A 421 6.28 -7.36 4.16
C ALA A 421 5.95 -8.86 4.09
N ASP A 422 5.87 -9.40 2.87
CA ASP A 422 5.99 -10.84 2.67
C ASP A 422 7.48 -11.20 2.79
N PHE A 423 7.91 -11.68 3.96
CA PHE A 423 9.31 -11.75 4.32
C PHE A 423 9.76 -13.20 4.58
N PRO A 424 10.90 -13.64 3.98
CA PRO A 424 11.37 -15.01 4.18
C PRO A 424 11.59 -15.33 5.68
N PRO A 425 11.23 -16.51 6.17
CA PRO A 425 11.40 -16.87 7.58
C PRO A 425 12.85 -16.76 8.06
N GLU A 426 13.81 -17.10 7.19
CA GLU A 426 15.25 -17.07 7.46
C GLU A 426 15.88 -15.67 7.31
N ALA A 427 15.15 -14.70 6.76
CA ALA A 427 15.70 -13.38 6.50
C ALA A 427 15.86 -12.55 7.79
N LEU A 428 16.90 -11.73 7.80
CA LEU A 428 17.30 -10.94 8.96
C LEU A 428 16.42 -9.71 9.14
N LEU A 429 15.72 -9.67 10.26
CA LEU A 429 15.03 -8.48 10.78
C LEU A 429 15.79 -7.99 12.02
N THR A 430 16.05 -6.70 12.09
CA THR A 430 16.57 -6.07 13.31
C THR A 430 15.69 -4.89 13.70
N TYR A 431 15.54 -4.67 14.99
CA TYR A 431 14.87 -3.49 15.52
C TYR A 431 15.51 -2.98 16.80
N GLY A 432 15.25 -1.75 17.18
CA GLY A 432 15.77 -1.14 18.39
C GLY A 432 15.46 0.34 18.48
N MET A 433 16.30 1.03 19.23
CA MET A 433 16.22 2.48 19.38
C MET A 433 16.70 3.17 18.11
N ASN A 434 16.12 4.31 17.85
CA ASN A 434 16.57 5.29 16.89
C ASN A 434 17.69 6.13 17.52
N SER A 435 18.81 6.32 16.83
CA SER A 435 19.80 7.33 17.21
C SER A 435 19.47 8.60 16.44
N ALA A 436 19.02 9.64 17.11
CA ALA A 436 19.04 10.98 16.56
C ALA A 436 20.51 11.43 16.44
N ASN A 437 21.00 11.66 15.22
CA ASN A 437 22.31 12.25 14.97
C ASN A 437 22.21 13.76 14.92
#